data_aa4cd7dfb333c32043cb3a97b62b5136
#
_entry.id   aa4cd7dfb333c32043cb3a97b62b5136
#
_cell.length_a   1.000
_cell.length_b   1.000
_cell.length_c   1.000
_cell.angle_alpha   90.00
_cell.angle_beta   90.00
_cell.angle_gamma   90.00
#
_symmetry.space_group_name_H-M   'P 1'
#
loop_
_entity.id
_entity.type
_entity.pdbx_description
1 polymer ?
#
loop_
_entity_poly.entity_id
_entity_poly.type
_entity_poly.pdbx_seq_one_letter_code
_entity_poly.pdbx_strand_id
1 'polypeptide(L)'
;MRLKAILMCVVSLYLFAANQVVVAAPPQDRCALPPGLPDGISKKYPGGRVVALAGLDEYNRKLFQKDHGSRCPGLVRVNFYGDGRPTWALVLITGKNPKRKAELVVARQVASGWEIRSLETTDGTPVVWREGPGNYADLDGKKTIRATRPVIVFVGYGGWGILYAWTGKEVEKVQISD
;
A
#
# COMPACT_ATOMS: atom_id res chain seq x y z
N MET A 1 69.82 -17.50 -51.70
CA MET A 1 68.82 -16.45 -51.55
C MET A 1 67.47 -17.10 -51.45
N ARG A 2 66.86 -17.12 -50.25
CA ARG A 2 65.50 -17.68 -50.00
C ARG A 2 64.59 -16.55 -49.46
N LEU A 3 63.63 -16.13 -50.26
CA LEU A 3 62.63 -15.14 -49.93
C LEU A 3 61.56 -15.83 -49.08
N LYS A 4 61.37 -15.38 -47.86
CA LYS A 4 60.25 -15.80 -46.99
C LYS A 4 59.09 -14.83 -47.18
N ALA A 5 58.00 -15.34 -47.75
CA ALA A 5 56.73 -14.62 -47.82
C ALA A 5 56.03 -14.60 -46.42
N ILE A 6 55.78 -13.46 -45.91
CA ILE A 6 55.02 -13.27 -44.66
C ILE A 6 53.56 -13.13 -45.06
N LEU A 7 52.72 -14.12 -44.66
CA LEU A 7 51.29 -14.14 -44.85
C LEU A 7 50.66 -13.38 -43.68
N MET A 8 50.13 -12.23 -43.98
CA MET A 8 49.43 -11.37 -42.99
C MET A 8 47.96 -11.78 -42.92
N CYS A 9 47.59 -12.56 -41.86
CA CYS A 9 46.20 -12.87 -41.57
C CYS A 9 45.52 -11.64 -40.91
N VAL A 10 44.68 -10.97 -41.66
CA VAL A 10 43.80 -9.93 -41.11
C VAL A 10 42.57 -10.61 -40.52
N VAL A 11 42.55 -10.73 -39.21
CA VAL A 11 41.36 -11.21 -38.46
C VAL A 11 40.41 -10.04 -38.27
N SER A 12 39.37 -9.98 -39.09
CA SER A 12 38.27 -9.00 -38.91
C SER A 12 37.38 -9.40 -37.72
N LEU A 13 37.55 -8.74 -36.59
CA LEU A 13 36.63 -8.85 -35.46
C LEU A 13 35.33 -8.12 -35.80
N TYR A 14 34.29 -8.82 -36.16
CA TYR A 14 32.92 -8.29 -36.20
C TYR A 14 32.39 -8.18 -34.76
N LEU A 15 32.38 -6.97 -34.21
CA LEU A 15 31.69 -6.63 -32.97
C LEU A 15 30.19 -6.62 -33.26
N PHE A 16 29.52 -7.74 -32.95
CA PHE A 16 28.06 -7.78 -32.86
C PHE A 16 27.63 -6.96 -31.62
N ALA A 17 27.26 -5.70 -31.82
CA ALA A 17 26.53 -4.94 -30.84
C ALA A 17 25.14 -5.54 -30.71
N ALA A 18 24.95 -6.43 -29.74
CA ALA A 18 23.63 -6.90 -29.35
C ALA A 18 22.85 -5.75 -28.74
N ASN A 19 21.95 -5.15 -29.53
CA ASN A 19 20.94 -4.21 -29.02
C ASN A 19 20.03 -4.99 -28.03
N GLN A 20 20.35 -4.94 -26.76
CA GLN A 20 19.44 -5.41 -25.72
C GLN A 20 18.25 -4.45 -25.67
N VAL A 21 17.13 -4.88 -26.23
CA VAL A 21 15.84 -4.21 -26.03
C VAL A 21 15.53 -4.36 -24.54
N VAL A 22 15.72 -3.28 -23.79
CA VAL A 22 15.24 -3.19 -22.40
C VAL A 22 13.73 -3.19 -22.47
N VAL A 23 13.13 -4.37 -22.36
CA VAL A 23 11.68 -4.48 -22.17
C VAL A 23 11.38 -3.89 -20.80
N ALA A 24 10.76 -2.71 -20.77
CA ALA A 24 10.29 -2.11 -19.55
C ALA A 24 9.37 -3.11 -18.84
N ALA A 25 9.70 -3.45 -17.59
CA ALA A 25 8.84 -4.30 -16.78
C ALA A 25 7.41 -3.71 -16.76
N PRO A 26 6.36 -4.52 -16.89
CA PRO A 26 5.01 -4.04 -16.85
C PRO A 26 4.79 -3.25 -15.56
N PRO A 27 3.98 -2.17 -15.58
CA PRO A 27 3.71 -1.36 -14.40
C PRO A 27 3.17 -2.29 -13.31
N GLN A 28 3.93 -2.42 -12.22
CA GLN A 28 3.51 -3.23 -11.08
C GLN A 28 2.21 -2.65 -10.52
N ASP A 29 1.18 -3.48 -10.38
CA ASP A 29 -0.05 -3.12 -9.67
C ASP A 29 0.33 -2.76 -8.22
N ARG A 30 0.29 -1.47 -7.92
CA ARG A 30 0.68 -0.94 -6.60
C ARG A 30 -0.30 -1.31 -5.50
N CYS A 31 -1.44 -1.89 -5.85
CA CYS A 31 -2.43 -2.47 -4.95
C CYS A 31 -2.31 -4.00 -4.86
N ALA A 32 -1.21 -4.59 -5.37
CA ALA A 32 -1.00 -6.03 -5.27
C ALA A 32 -0.87 -6.48 -3.82
N LEU A 33 -1.67 -7.45 -3.46
CA LEU A 33 -1.67 -8.05 -2.12
C LEU A 33 -0.62 -9.16 -2.01
N PRO A 34 -0.06 -9.38 -0.81
CA PRO A 34 0.84 -10.51 -0.61
C PRO A 34 0.12 -11.85 -0.80
N PRO A 35 0.86 -12.92 -1.17
CA PRO A 35 0.30 -14.25 -1.40
C PRO A 35 -0.57 -14.75 -0.24
N GLY A 36 -1.72 -15.34 -0.58
CA GLY A 36 -2.68 -15.91 0.38
C GLY A 36 -3.58 -14.88 1.08
N LEU A 37 -3.23 -13.58 1.07
CA LEU A 37 -4.12 -12.55 1.63
C LEU A 37 -5.40 -12.35 0.80
N PRO A 38 -5.37 -12.41 -0.56
CA PRO A 38 -6.59 -12.34 -1.36
C PRO A 38 -7.64 -13.39 -0.97
N ASP A 39 -7.21 -14.62 -0.72
CA ASP A 39 -8.09 -15.71 -0.32
C ASP A 39 -8.72 -15.46 1.06
N GLY A 40 -7.90 -14.99 2.02
CA GLY A 40 -8.37 -14.60 3.34
C GLY A 40 -9.40 -13.47 3.29
N ILE A 41 -9.17 -12.46 2.45
CA ILE A 41 -10.10 -11.35 2.23
C ILE A 41 -11.39 -11.87 1.58
N SER A 42 -11.31 -12.64 0.51
CA SER A 42 -12.47 -13.15 -0.21
C SER A 42 -13.37 -14.02 0.70
N LYS A 43 -12.76 -14.79 1.60
CA LYS A 43 -13.49 -15.60 2.58
C LYS A 43 -14.23 -14.75 3.61
N LYS A 44 -13.61 -13.68 4.11
CA LYS A 44 -14.17 -12.84 5.17
C LYS A 44 -15.05 -11.71 4.64
N TYR A 45 -14.71 -11.17 3.48
CA TYR A 45 -15.38 -10.06 2.80
C TYR A 45 -15.70 -10.44 1.34
N PRO A 46 -16.70 -11.27 1.09
CA PRO A 46 -17.05 -11.73 -0.26
C PRO A 46 -17.31 -10.54 -1.20
N GLY A 47 -16.59 -10.50 -2.32
CA GLY A 47 -16.66 -9.40 -3.28
C GLY A 47 -15.99 -8.09 -2.84
N GLY A 48 -15.32 -8.08 -1.70
CA GLY A 48 -14.51 -6.96 -1.22
C GLY A 48 -13.37 -6.65 -2.19
N ARG A 49 -13.19 -5.37 -2.51
CA ARG A 49 -12.15 -4.88 -3.43
C ARG A 49 -11.35 -3.78 -2.79
N VAL A 50 -10.03 -3.86 -2.89
CA VAL A 50 -9.12 -2.79 -2.42
C VAL A 50 -9.38 -1.52 -3.23
N VAL A 51 -9.41 -0.38 -2.55
CA VAL A 51 -9.51 0.93 -3.21
C VAL A 51 -8.26 1.18 -4.03
N ALA A 52 -8.42 1.34 -5.33
CA ALA A 52 -7.36 1.72 -6.28
C ALA A 52 -7.53 3.17 -6.72
N LEU A 53 -6.49 3.78 -7.32
CA LEU A 53 -6.56 5.16 -7.85
C LEU A 53 -7.74 5.38 -8.79
N ALA A 54 -8.03 4.40 -9.64
CA ALA A 54 -9.18 4.47 -10.56
C ALA A 54 -10.54 4.43 -9.85
N GLY A 55 -10.59 3.99 -8.59
CA GLY A 55 -11.80 3.96 -7.77
C GLY A 55 -12.09 5.28 -7.05
N LEU A 56 -11.15 6.22 -7.03
CA LEU A 56 -11.35 7.57 -6.49
C LEU A 56 -11.98 8.46 -7.56
N ASP A 57 -12.85 9.38 -7.12
CA ASP A 57 -13.26 10.49 -7.99
C ASP A 57 -12.05 11.37 -8.37
N GLU A 58 -12.24 12.24 -9.35
CA GLU A 58 -11.14 13.01 -9.91
C GLU A 58 -10.47 13.93 -8.88
N TYR A 59 -11.25 14.59 -8.04
CA TYR A 59 -10.75 15.51 -7.02
C TYR A 59 -9.91 14.77 -5.98
N ASN A 60 -10.45 13.72 -5.39
CA ASN A 60 -9.77 12.90 -4.37
C ASN A 60 -8.54 12.20 -4.93
N ARG A 61 -8.58 11.77 -6.18
CA ARG A 61 -7.43 11.18 -6.86
C ARG A 61 -6.30 12.18 -7.03
N LYS A 62 -6.59 13.43 -7.44
CA LYS A 62 -5.59 14.50 -7.56
C LYS A 62 -4.94 14.84 -6.22
N LEU A 63 -5.75 14.96 -5.16
CA LEU A 63 -5.24 15.19 -3.81
C LEU A 63 -4.32 14.05 -3.35
N PHE A 64 -4.79 12.81 -3.44
CA PHE A 64 -3.99 11.66 -3.07
C PHE A 64 -2.68 11.58 -3.85
N GLN A 65 -2.72 11.80 -5.16
CA GLN A 65 -1.52 11.77 -6.00
C GLN A 65 -0.53 12.89 -5.67
N LYS A 66 -1.01 14.07 -5.29
CA LYS A 66 -0.17 15.19 -4.85
C LYS A 66 0.64 14.82 -3.59
N ASP A 67 -0.01 14.16 -2.62
CA ASP A 67 0.59 13.91 -1.31
C ASP A 67 1.32 12.55 -1.25
N HIS A 68 0.86 11.56 -2.00
CA HIS A 68 1.32 10.19 -1.93
C HIS A 68 1.83 9.61 -3.27
N GLY A 69 1.77 10.40 -4.33
CA GLY A 69 2.19 9.99 -5.68
C GLY A 69 1.27 8.90 -6.23
N SER A 70 1.88 7.92 -6.89
CA SER A 70 1.16 6.81 -7.50
C SER A 70 1.03 5.58 -6.58
N ARG A 71 1.10 5.76 -5.26
CA ARG A 71 0.88 4.67 -4.30
C ARG A 71 -0.54 4.12 -4.40
N CYS A 72 -0.77 2.93 -3.85
CA CYS A 72 -2.13 2.40 -3.71
C CYS A 72 -2.88 3.17 -2.62
N PRO A 73 -4.04 3.79 -2.91
CA PRO A 73 -4.78 4.52 -1.89
C PRO A 73 -5.46 3.61 -0.86
N GLY A 74 -5.76 2.38 -1.21
CA GLY A 74 -6.41 1.42 -0.32
C GLY A 74 -5.48 0.38 0.29
N LEU A 75 -4.15 0.55 0.22
CA LEU A 75 -3.23 -0.45 0.73
C LEU A 75 -1.94 0.19 1.25
N VAL A 76 -1.59 -0.14 2.49
CA VAL A 76 -0.29 0.24 3.06
C VAL A 76 0.30 -0.88 3.90
N ARG A 77 1.62 -1.07 3.76
CA ARG A 77 2.40 -1.94 4.62
C ARG A 77 2.98 -1.14 5.78
N VAL A 78 2.77 -1.61 7.01
CA VAL A 78 3.18 -0.92 8.24
C VAL A 78 3.61 -1.94 9.30
N ASN A 79 4.57 -1.60 10.16
CA ASN A 79 4.87 -2.38 11.36
C ASN A 79 3.99 -1.92 12.52
N PHE A 80 2.69 -2.14 12.39
CA PHE A 80 1.68 -1.58 13.29
C PHE A 80 1.79 -2.12 14.71
N TYR A 81 1.95 -3.43 14.85
CA TYR A 81 2.05 -4.06 16.17
C TYR A 81 3.47 -3.99 16.79
N GLY A 82 4.48 -3.61 15.99
CA GLY A 82 5.87 -3.46 16.45
C GLY A 82 6.57 -4.76 16.81
N ASP A 83 6.06 -5.88 16.33
CA ASP A 83 6.64 -7.23 16.50
C ASP A 83 7.64 -7.61 15.40
N GLY A 84 8.03 -6.64 14.55
CA GLY A 84 8.90 -6.83 13.41
C GLY A 84 8.21 -7.45 12.19
N ARG A 85 6.98 -7.92 12.34
CA ARG A 85 6.19 -8.50 11.23
C ARG A 85 5.40 -7.42 10.51
N PRO A 86 5.33 -7.46 9.17
CA PRO A 86 4.52 -6.51 8.44
C PRO A 86 3.03 -6.74 8.72
N THR A 87 2.35 -5.65 9.01
CA THR A 87 0.90 -5.55 9.00
C THR A 87 0.50 -4.86 7.69
N TRP A 88 -0.58 -5.29 7.10
CA TRP A 88 -1.18 -4.67 5.93
C TRP A 88 -2.48 -4.00 6.36
N ALA A 89 -2.55 -2.67 6.21
CA ALA A 89 -3.81 -1.96 6.36
C ALA A 89 -4.45 -1.80 4.99
N LEU A 90 -5.73 -2.16 4.89
CA LEU A 90 -6.48 -2.16 3.63
C LEU A 90 -7.79 -1.41 3.79
N VAL A 91 -8.16 -0.67 2.77
CA VAL A 91 -9.51 -0.17 2.58
C VAL A 91 -10.21 -1.03 1.55
N LEU A 92 -11.22 -1.76 1.99
CA LEU A 92 -12.02 -2.65 1.16
C LEU A 92 -13.38 -2.02 0.89
N ILE A 93 -13.78 -1.94 -0.37
CA ILE A 93 -15.15 -1.64 -0.72
C ILE A 93 -15.95 -2.93 -0.71
N THR A 94 -16.95 -2.99 0.13
CA THR A 94 -17.84 -4.15 0.33
C THR A 94 -19.28 -3.81 -0.02
N GLY A 95 -20.09 -4.82 -0.25
CA GLY A 95 -21.50 -4.65 -0.62
C GLY A 95 -21.71 -4.14 -2.04
N LYS A 96 -22.99 -3.91 -2.38
CA LYS A 96 -23.46 -3.35 -3.65
C LYS A 96 -24.28 -2.09 -3.37
N ASN A 97 -24.34 -1.15 -4.33
CA ASN A 97 -25.21 0.02 -4.20
C ASN A 97 -26.67 -0.43 -3.95
N PRO A 98 -27.42 0.23 -3.04
CA PRO A 98 -27.03 1.37 -2.19
C PRO A 98 -26.30 0.99 -0.88
N LYS A 99 -26.09 -0.31 -0.61
CA LYS A 99 -25.48 -0.83 0.65
C LYS A 99 -23.95 -0.93 0.58
N ARG A 100 -23.32 -0.14 -0.29
CA ARG A 100 -21.87 -0.11 -0.42
C ARG A 100 -21.25 0.55 0.82
N LYS A 101 -20.25 -0.12 1.43
CA LYS A 101 -19.48 0.38 2.57
C LYS A 101 -17.99 0.29 2.27
N ALA A 102 -17.21 1.06 3.00
CA ALA A 102 -15.77 0.94 3.07
C ALA A 102 -15.38 0.40 4.43
N GLU A 103 -14.55 -0.63 4.42
CA GLU A 103 -14.01 -1.28 5.61
C GLU A 103 -12.51 -0.99 5.71
N LEU A 104 -12.05 -0.38 6.80
CA LEU A 104 -10.64 -0.39 7.15
C LEU A 104 -10.33 -1.70 7.87
N VAL A 105 -9.49 -2.52 7.28
CA VAL A 105 -9.04 -3.76 7.89
C VAL A 105 -7.53 -3.78 8.07
N VAL A 106 -7.06 -4.46 9.09
CA VAL A 106 -5.65 -4.81 9.27
C VAL A 106 -5.48 -6.30 9.13
N ALA A 107 -4.45 -6.71 8.39
CA ALA A 107 -4.11 -8.10 8.16
C ALA A 107 -2.65 -8.35 8.51
N ARG A 108 -2.37 -9.41 9.25
CA ARG A 108 -1.03 -9.89 9.54
C ARG A 108 -0.93 -11.39 9.35
N GLN A 109 0.26 -11.83 8.95
CA GLN A 109 0.53 -13.25 8.83
C GLN A 109 0.83 -13.84 10.20
N VAL A 110 0.13 -14.92 10.54
CA VAL A 110 0.33 -15.72 11.76
C VAL A 110 0.59 -17.18 11.37
N ALA A 111 0.96 -18.03 12.31
CA ALA A 111 1.28 -19.42 12.00
C ALA A 111 0.13 -20.19 11.31
N SER A 112 -1.13 -19.85 11.62
CA SER A 112 -2.33 -20.44 11.03
C SER A 112 -2.81 -19.78 9.73
N GLY A 113 -2.06 -18.82 9.15
CA GLY A 113 -2.44 -18.11 7.94
C GLY A 113 -2.56 -16.60 8.16
N TRP A 114 -3.64 -15.98 7.69
CA TRP A 114 -3.87 -14.55 7.81
C TRP A 114 -4.88 -14.24 8.92
N GLU A 115 -4.45 -13.45 9.91
CA GLU A 115 -5.36 -12.82 10.86
C GLU A 115 -5.82 -11.48 10.26
N ILE A 116 -7.13 -11.34 10.04
CA ILE A 116 -7.75 -10.16 9.45
C ILE A 116 -8.75 -9.58 10.44
N ARG A 117 -8.57 -8.31 10.82
CA ARG A 117 -9.46 -7.58 11.76
C ARG A 117 -9.99 -6.31 11.12
N SER A 118 -11.28 -6.03 11.27
CA SER A 118 -11.87 -4.73 10.97
C SER A 118 -11.51 -3.74 12.08
N LEU A 119 -11.14 -2.53 11.69
CA LEU A 119 -10.93 -1.41 12.61
C LEU A 119 -12.07 -0.39 12.51
N GLU A 120 -12.61 -0.16 11.29
CA GLU A 120 -13.63 0.87 11.05
C GLU A 120 -14.48 0.50 9.85
N THR A 121 -15.74 0.95 9.85
CA THR A 121 -16.68 0.87 8.73
C THR A 121 -17.25 2.23 8.46
N THR A 122 -17.25 2.67 7.20
CA THR A 122 -17.76 3.98 6.81
C THR A 122 -18.40 3.95 5.43
N ASP A 123 -18.98 5.06 5.03
CA ASP A 123 -19.44 5.30 3.66
C ASP A 123 -18.33 5.94 2.82
N GLY A 124 -18.56 6.02 1.50
CA GLY A 124 -17.66 6.67 0.56
C GLY A 124 -16.49 5.79 0.09
N THR A 125 -15.41 6.46 -0.29
CA THR A 125 -14.19 5.82 -0.81
C THR A 125 -12.96 6.44 -0.11
N PRO A 126 -12.77 6.12 1.17
CA PRO A 126 -11.62 6.62 1.92
C PRO A 126 -10.32 5.99 1.46
N VAL A 127 -9.22 6.57 1.91
CA VAL A 127 -7.85 6.14 1.61
C VAL A 127 -7.08 5.85 2.90
N VAL A 128 -5.97 5.14 2.77
CA VAL A 128 -5.13 4.77 3.91
C VAL A 128 -3.65 4.99 3.61
N TRP A 129 -2.91 5.49 4.61
CA TRP A 129 -1.46 5.53 4.57
C TRP A 129 -0.88 5.35 5.97
N ARG A 130 0.43 5.36 6.06
CA ARG A 130 1.15 5.27 7.34
C ARG A 130 1.83 6.59 7.65
N GLU A 131 1.87 6.90 8.94
CA GLU A 131 2.74 7.93 9.50
C GLU A 131 3.77 7.32 10.46
N GLY A 132 4.81 8.07 10.78
CA GLY A 132 5.84 7.66 11.72
C GLY A 132 5.35 7.61 13.17
N PRO A 133 6.21 7.19 14.11
CA PRO A 133 5.96 7.42 15.53
C PRO A 133 5.86 8.92 15.84
N GLY A 134 5.04 9.29 16.82
CA GLY A 134 4.84 10.70 17.17
C GLY A 134 3.77 10.92 18.22
N ASN A 135 3.50 12.18 18.53
CA ASN A 135 2.39 12.60 19.36
C ASN A 135 1.27 13.09 18.45
N TYR A 136 0.10 12.51 18.57
CA TYR A 136 -1.06 12.80 17.75
C TYR A 136 -2.21 13.23 18.63
N ALA A 137 -2.56 14.51 18.54
CA ALA A 137 -3.72 15.06 19.22
C ALA A 137 -4.98 14.90 18.38
N ASP A 138 -6.13 14.79 19.03
CA ASP A 138 -7.42 14.95 18.39
C ASP A 138 -7.68 16.41 18.02
N LEU A 139 -8.73 16.64 17.23
CA LEU A 139 -9.13 17.98 16.77
C LEU A 139 -9.31 18.98 17.90
N ASP A 140 -9.86 18.53 19.02
CA ASP A 140 -10.17 19.38 20.17
C ASP A 140 -8.98 19.52 21.13
N GLY A 141 -7.89 18.81 20.91
CA GLY A 141 -6.74 18.76 21.82
C GLY A 141 -7.01 18.08 23.16
N LYS A 142 -8.17 17.41 23.30
CA LYS A 142 -8.57 16.74 24.56
C LYS A 142 -7.90 15.38 24.74
N LYS A 143 -7.57 14.73 23.64
CA LYS A 143 -6.90 13.43 23.63
C LYS A 143 -5.61 13.53 22.83
N THR A 144 -4.52 12.98 23.38
CA THR A 144 -3.24 12.83 22.68
C THR A 144 -2.75 11.40 22.80
N ILE A 145 -2.46 10.79 21.67
CA ILE A 145 -1.81 9.46 21.62
C ILE A 145 -0.32 9.66 21.39
N ARG A 146 0.51 9.11 22.27
CA ARG A 146 1.95 9.01 22.08
C ARG A 146 2.26 7.67 21.40
N ALA A 147 2.37 7.68 20.08
CA ALA A 147 2.70 6.49 19.31
C ALA A 147 4.21 6.28 19.28
N THR A 148 4.68 5.15 19.78
CA THR A 148 6.10 4.73 19.72
C THR A 148 6.40 3.89 18.48
N ARG A 149 5.39 3.64 17.66
CA ARG A 149 5.41 2.80 16.44
C ARG A 149 4.70 3.52 15.32
N PRO A 150 4.92 3.12 14.05
CA PRO A 150 4.16 3.66 12.94
C PRO A 150 2.66 3.47 13.13
N VAL A 151 1.90 4.46 12.73
CA VAL A 151 0.44 4.54 12.84
C VAL A 151 -0.23 4.39 11.49
N ILE A 152 -1.52 4.10 11.50
CA ILE A 152 -2.37 4.03 10.32
C ILE A 152 -3.24 5.27 10.29
N VAL A 153 -3.22 6.00 9.17
CA VAL A 153 -4.09 7.14 8.92
C VAL A 153 -5.13 6.75 7.89
N PHE A 154 -6.40 7.00 8.21
CA PHE A 154 -7.57 6.64 7.42
C PHE A 154 -8.43 7.87 7.20
N VAL A 155 -8.63 8.26 5.94
CA VAL A 155 -9.20 9.57 5.59
C VAL A 155 -10.24 9.45 4.50
N GLY A 156 -11.35 10.13 4.71
CA GLY A 156 -12.29 10.53 3.67
C GLY A 156 -12.01 11.97 3.27
N TYR A 157 -11.40 12.18 2.10
CA TYR A 157 -11.07 13.53 1.62
C TYR A 157 -12.29 14.44 1.58
N GLY A 158 -12.11 15.69 2.04
CA GLY A 158 -13.15 16.69 2.11
C GLY A 158 -14.13 16.50 3.31
N GLY A 159 -13.79 15.64 4.24
CA GLY A 159 -14.60 15.37 5.43
C GLY A 159 -13.73 15.05 6.64
N TRP A 160 -13.37 13.83 6.87
CA TRP A 160 -12.84 13.36 8.14
C TRP A 160 -11.51 12.62 8.00
N GLY A 161 -10.74 12.58 9.09
CA GLY A 161 -9.53 11.79 9.22
C GLY A 161 -9.41 11.16 10.60
N ILE A 162 -9.04 9.88 10.63
CA ILE A 162 -8.84 9.10 11.85
C ILE A 162 -7.46 8.47 11.83
N LEU A 163 -6.77 8.58 12.94
CA LEU A 163 -5.48 7.93 13.16
C LEU A 163 -5.65 6.77 14.13
N TYR A 164 -5.06 5.63 13.80
CA TYR A 164 -5.04 4.43 14.63
C TYR A 164 -3.61 4.14 15.06
N ALA A 165 -3.42 3.94 16.36
CA ALA A 165 -2.15 3.59 16.98
C ALA A 165 -2.27 2.33 17.82
N TRP A 166 -1.25 1.47 17.78
CA TRP A 166 -1.13 0.35 18.69
C TRP A 166 -0.36 0.76 19.94
N THR A 167 -1.01 0.70 21.11
CA THR A 167 -0.41 1.09 22.40
C THR A 167 0.51 0.03 23.00
N GLY A 168 0.55 -1.16 22.42
CA GLY A 168 1.18 -2.36 22.99
C GLY A 168 0.15 -3.31 23.62
N LYS A 169 -1.06 -2.82 23.88
CA LYS A 169 -2.15 -3.56 24.50
C LYS A 169 -3.42 -3.55 23.63
N GLU A 170 -3.78 -2.41 23.10
CA GLU A 170 -4.98 -2.21 22.32
C GLU A 170 -4.77 -1.20 21.18
N VAL A 171 -5.71 -1.14 20.26
CA VAL A 171 -5.74 -0.12 19.20
C VAL A 171 -6.50 1.09 19.75
N GLU A 172 -5.81 2.22 19.81
CA GLU A 172 -6.42 3.51 20.09
C GLU A 172 -6.64 4.31 18.81
N LYS A 173 -7.65 5.17 18.82
CA LYS A 173 -7.91 6.09 17.72
C LYS A 173 -8.13 7.52 18.19
N VAL A 174 -7.74 8.48 17.35
CA VAL A 174 -8.06 9.90 17.47
C VAL A 174 -8.52 10.42 16.12
N GLN A 175 -9.48 11.34 16.16
CA GLN A 175 -9.93 12.08 14.98
C GLN A 175 -8.99 13.26 14.75
N ILE A 176 -8.39 13.34 13.56
CA ILE A 176 -7.36 14.34 13.23
C ILE A 176 -7.84 15.40 12.24
N SER A 177 -9.00 15.21 11.63
CA SER A 177 -9.70 16.20 10.77
C SER A 177 -11.21 15.94 10.72
N ASP A 178 -11.97 16.97 10.43
CA ASP A 178 -13.39 16.98 10.09
C ASP A 178 -13.59 17.29 8.63
#